data_49ec8a4a8ad030a45f5668c47c362c89
#
_entry.id   49ec8a4a8ad030a45f5668c47c362c89
#
_cell.length_a   1.000
_cell.length_b   1.000
_cell.length_c   1.000
_cell.angle_alpha   90.00
_cell.angle_beta   90.00
_cell.angle_gamma   90.00
#
_symmetry.space_group_name_H-M   'P 1'
#
loop_
_entity.id
_entity.type
_entity.pdbx_description
1 polymer ?
#
loop_
_entity_poly.entity_id
_entity_poly.type
_entity_poly.pdbx_seq_one_letter_code
_entity_poly.pdbx_strand_id
1 'polypeptide(L)'
;MAYTRQNGLAEDPVFQALRHIPGALVVRTRGQVLSDAEWQRSRTYNEYLRPIQLDSQLTSVCEVSGGAVSVVRLLRGCGEPDFSEREQRLLRFFHAELGRLIGNTLASVFDPDLRRLSRRQRETLACLLEGVSEKQVAARLGISGFTTHQYVKSLYRRFSVSSRAELLAHFLRRRRSKPTGDVFSHPVVDIGDV
;
A
#
# COMPACT_ATOMS: atom_id res chain seq x y z
N MET A 1 -16.51 -4.23 -6.62
CA MET A 1 -16.16 -4.62 -5.23
C MET A 1 -15.93 -6.12 -5.00
N ALA A 2 -16.44 -7.02 -5.85
CA ALA A 2 -16.24 -8.47 -5.68
C ALA A 2 -14.80 -8.94 -5.99
N TYR A 3 -14.14 -8.35 -6.99
CA TYR A 3 -12.81 -8.75 -7.47
C TYR A 3 -11.73 -8.72 -6.38
N THR A 4 -11.70 -7.67 -5.57
CA THR A 4 -10.67 -7.47 -4.53
C THR A 4 -10.88 -8.32 -3.30
N ARG A 5 -12.14 -8.68 -2.99
CA ARG A 5 -12.48 -9.52 -1.82
C ARG A 5 -12.21 -11.00 -2.02
N GLN A 6 -12.04 -11.46 -3.27
CA GLN A 6 -11.91 -12.87 -3.63
C GLN A 6 -10.51 -13.24 -4.16
N ASN A 7 -9.43 -12.62 -3.68
CA ASN A 7 -8.06 -12.87 -4.17
C ASN A 7 -7.84 -12.53 -5.67
N GLY A 8 -8.69 -11.72 -6.28
CA GLY A 8 -8.64 -11.42 -7.70
C GLY A 8 -7.30 -10.85 -8.20
N LEU A 9 -6.57 -10.10 -7.35
CA LEU A 9 -5.23 -9.64 -7.71
C LEU A 9 -4.21 -10.79 -7.74
N ALA A 10 -4.33 -11.74 -6.82
CA ALA A 10 -3.43 -12.90 -6.77
C ALA A 10 -3.61 -13.83 -7.96
N GLU A 11 -4.81 -13.90 -8.52
CA GLU A 11 -5.14 -14.72 -9.69
C GLU A 11 -4.94 -13.98 -11.02
N ASP A 12 -4.66 -12.66 -10.98
CA ASP A 12 -4.45 -11.85 -12.17
C ASP A 12 -3.17 -12.23 -12.89
N PRO A 13 -3.24 -12.74 -14.13
CA PRO A 13 -2.07 -13.23 -14.84
C PRO A 13 -1.08 -12.10 -15.19
N VAL A 14 -1.55 -10.86 -15.38
CA VAL A 14 -0.68 -9.70 -15.61
C VAL A 14 0.12 -9.39 -14.33
N PHE A 15 -0.53 -9.37 -13.18
CA PHE A 15 0.16 -9.18 -11.91
C PHE A 15 1.15 -10.31 -11.62
N GLN A 16 0.77 -11.56 -11.85
CA GLN A 16 1.65 -12.72 -11.66
C GLN A 16 2.91 -12.62 -12.51
N ALA A 17 2.79 -12.22 -13.77
CA ALA A 17 3.95 -12.03 -14.64
C ALA A 17 4.83 -10.85 -14.18
N LEU A 18 4.22 -9.72 -13.75
CA LEU A 18 4.97 -8.53 -13.35
C LEU A 18 5.73 -8.69 -12.03
N ARG A 19 5.18 -9.44 -11.07
CA ARG A 19 5.82 -9.63 -9.74
C ARG A 19 7.18 -10.32 -9.80
N HIS A 20 7.48 -11.02 -10.90
CA HIS A 20 8.74 -11.74 -11.12
C HIS A 20 9.74 -10.96 -11.96
N ILE A 21 9.36 -9.79 -12.49
CA ILE A 21 10.28 -8.95 -13.24
C ILE A 21 11.20 -8.22 -12.27
N PRO A 22 12.55 -8.38 -12.38
CA PRO A 22 13.47 -7.66 -11.52
C PRO A 22 13.32 -6.15 -11.67
N GLY A 23 13.33 -5.43 -10.55
CA GLY A 23 13.28 -3.98 -10.52
C GLY A 23 12.31 -3.44 -9.47
N ALA A 24 12.69 -2.33 -8.86
CA ALA A 24 11.91 -1.72 -7.78
C ALA A 24 10.56 -1.16 -8.24
N LEU A 25 10.41 -0.85 -9.53
CA LEU A 25 9.17 -0.32 -10.12
C LEU A 25 9.04 -0.78 -11.57
N VAL A 26 8.00 -1.55 -11.84
CA VAL A 26 7.68 -2.09 -13.17
C VAL A 26 6.33 -1.57 -13.62
N VAL A 27 6.24 -1.06 -14.85
CA VAL A 27 4.98 -0.61 -15.48
C VAL A 27 4.83 -1.25 -16.85
N ARG A 28 3.74 -1.95 -17.09
CA ARG A 28 3.45 -2.63 -18.38
C ARG A 28 1.97 -2.60 -18.70
N THR A 29 1.68 -2.53 -19.99
CA THR A 29 0.32 -2.85 -20.49
C THR A 29 0.10 -4.35 -20.50
N ARG A 30 -1.15 -4.76 -20.53
CA ARG A 30 -1.53 -6.17 -20.66
C ARG A 30 -0.88 -6.82 -21.90
N GLY A 31 -0.93 -6.14 -23.05
CA GLY A 31 -0.37 -6.65 -24.31
C GLY A 31 1.15 -6.79 -24.33
N GLN A 32 1.89 -6.08 -23.43
CA GLN A 32 3.33 -6.26 -23.26
C GLN A 32 3.72 -7.49 -22.41
N VAL A 33 2.74 -8.13 -21.79
CA VAL A 33 2.97 -9.20 -20.79
C VAL A 33 2.32 -10.51 -21.23
N LEU A 34 1.15 -10.44 -21.84
CA LEU A 34 0.32 -11.59 -22.24
C LEU A 34 -0.13 -11.45 -23.68
N SER A 35 -0.22 -12.56 -24.40
CA SER A 35 -0.92 -12.61 -25.68
C SER A 35 -2.44 -12.45 -25.49
N ASP A 36 -3.15 -12.03 -26.53
CA ASP A 36 -4.61 -11.91 -26.51
C ASP A 36 -5.29 -13.24 -26.19
N ALA A 37 -4.74 -14.34 -26.70
CA ALA A 37 -5.28 -15.67 -26.46
C ALA A 37 -5.16 -16.09 -24.97
N GLU A 38 -4.06 -15.78 -24.32
CA GLU A 38 -3.86 -16.04 -22.87
C GLU A 38 -4.79 -15.18 -22.04
N TRP A 39 -4.91 -13.90 -22.40
CA TRP A 39 -5.80 -12.97 -21.73
C TRP A 39 -7.27 -13.41 -21.80
N GLN A 40 -7.77 -13.71 -23.00
CA GLN A 40 -9.15 -14.14 -23.22
C GLN A 40 -9.51 -15.47 -22.54
N ARG A 41 -8.52 -16.32 -22.24
CA ARG A 41 -8.73 -17.55 -21.46
C ARG A 41 -8.67 -17.32 -19.96
N SER A 42 -8.18 -16.16 -19.52
CA SER A 42 -7.99 -15.90 -18.10
C SER A 42 -9.31 -15.75 -17.36
N ARG A 43 -9.33 -16.23 -16.13
CA ARG A 43 -10.48 -16.03 -15.22
C ARG A 43 -10.71 -14.56 -14.93
N THR A 44 -9.63 -13.79 -14.76
CA THR A 44 -9.68 -12.34 -14.53
C THR A 44 -10.48 -11.62 -15.61
N TYR A 45 -10.20 -11.92 -16.88
CA TYR A 45 -10.96 -11.33 -17.99
C TYR A 45 -12.41 -11.77 -18.00
N ASN A 46 -12.67 -13.09 -17.99
CA ASN A 46 -14.01 -13.64 -18.22
C ASN A 46 -14.98 -13.38 -17.06
N GLU A 47 -14.53 -13.48 -15.81
CA GLU A 47 -15.42 -13.36 -14.65
C GLU A 47 -15.52 -11.93 -14.10
N TYR A 48 -14.48 -11.10 -14.30
CA TYR A 48 -14.44 -9.80 -13.63
C TYR A 48 -14.47 -8.61 -14.59
N LEU A 49 -13.72 -8.64 -15.68
CA LEU A 49 -13.57 -7.46 -16.52
C LEU A 49 -14.55 -7.43 -17.70
N ARG A 50 -14.70 -8.53 -18.42
CA ARG A 50 -15.63 -8.64 -19.56
C ARG A 50 -17.08 -8.29 -19.20
N PRO A 51 -17.64 -8.73 -18.05
CA PRO A 51 -19.02 -8.39 -17.67
C PRO A 51 -19.25 -6.88 -17.47
N ILE A 52 -18.19 -6.12 -17.15
CA ILE A 52 -18.23 -4.66 -16.98
C ILE A 52 -17.60 -3.92 -18.16
N GLN A 53 -17.43 -4.61 -19.29
CA GLN A 53 -16.93 -4.07 -20.55
C GLN A 53 -15.52 -3.44 -20.47
N LEU A 54 -14.66 -3.97 -19.62
CA LEU A 54 -13.24 -3.59 -19.52
C LEU A 54 -12.37 -4.65 -20.18
N ASP A 55 -11.33 -4.23 -20.90
CA ASP A 55 -10.40 -5.13 -21.61
C ASP A 55 -8.94 -4.69 -21.45
N SER A 56 -8.61 -3.43 -21.72
CA SER A 56 -7.23 -2.96 -21.67
C SER A 56 -6.80 -2.63 -20.24
N GLN A 57 -5.56 -2.98 -19.90
CA GLN A 57 -5.03 -2.84 -18.56
C GLN A 57 -3.59 -2.32 -18.58
N LEU A 58 -3.31 -1.28 -17.81
CA LEU A 58 -1.97 -0.79 -17.48
C LEU A 58 -1.71 -1.04 -16.00
N THR A 59 -0.73 -1.87 -15.70
CA THR A 59 -0.40 -2.25 -14.32
C THR A 59 0.99 -1.76 -13.95
N SER A 60 1.09 -1.14 -12.79
CA SER A 60 2.33 -0.74 -12.15
C SER A 60 2.51 -1.49 -10.84
N VAL A 61 3.67 -2.12 -10.68
CA VAL A 61 4.06 -2.86 -9.48
C VAL A 61 5.31 -2.19 -8.91
N CYS A 62 5.28 -1.82 -7.65
CA CYS A 62 6.38 -1.17 -6.94
C CYS A 62 6.70 -1.94 -5.67
N GLU A 63 7.95 -2.37 -5.53
CA GLU A 63 8.44 -2.91 -4.27
C GLU A 63 8.64 -1.75 -3.28
N VAL A 64 8.04 -1.88 -2.09
CA VAL A 64 8.12 -0.87 -1.04
C VAL A 64 8.79 -1.42 0.21
N SER A 65 9.16 -0.54 1.13
CA SER A 65 9.90 -0.91 2.33
C SER A 65 9.25 -2.08 3.09
N GLY A 66 10.06 -3.05 3.50
CA GLY A 66 9.62 -4.22 4.27
C GLY A 66 9.11 -5.40 3.44
N GLY A 67 9.45 -5.46 2.14
CA GLY A 67 9.06 -6.55 1.24
C GLY A 67 7.59 -6.54 0.84
N ALA A 68 6.89 -5.44 1.11
CA ALA A 68 5.54 -5.23 0.62
C ALA A 68 5.57 -4.76 -0.84
N VAL A 69 4.49 -5.04 -1.56
CA VAL A 69 4.32 -4.63 -2.95
C VAL A 69 3.12 -3.69 -3.05
N SER A 70 3.34 -2.54 -3.66
CA SER A 70 2.27 -1.62 -4.05
C SER A 70 1.88 -1.87 -5.50
N VAL A 71 0.59 -1.89 -5.79
CA VAL A 71 0.07 -2.12 -7.14
C VAL A 71 -0.91 -1.00 -7.49
N VAL A 72 -0.70 -0.38 -8.64
CA VAL A 72 -1.65 0.56 -9.24
C VAL A 72 -2.07 0.00 -10.59
N ARG A 73 -3.37 -0.06 -10.82
CA ARG A 73 -3.95 -0.57 -12.04
C ARG A 73 -4.90 0.45 -12.65
N LEU A 74 -4.74 0.72 -13.93
CA LEU A 74 -5.67 1.49 -14.75
C LEU A 74 -6.33 0.56 -15.75
N LEU A 75 -7.62 0.71 -15.95
CA LEU A 75 -8.43 -0.12 -16.84
C LEU A 75 -9.10 0.75 -17.90
N ARG A 76 -9.34 0.20 -19.08
CA ARG A 76 -10.06 0.85 -20.18
C ARG A 76 -11.13 -0.07 -20.74
N GLY A 77 -12.13 0.56 -21.32
CA GLY A 77 -13.25 -0.11 -21.97
C GLY A 77 -12.85 -0.91 -23.20
N CYS A 78 -13.68 -1.88 -23.55
CA CYS A 78 -13.54 -2.62 -24.79
C CYS A 78 -13.59 -1.68 -26.00
N GLY A 79 -12.63 -1.83 -26.92
CA GLY A 79 -12.52 -0.99 -28.12
C GLY A 79 -11.82 0.35 -27.94
N GLU A 80 -11.45 0.73 -26.72
CA GLU A 80 -10.58 1.89 -26.52
C GLU A 80 -9.13 1.57 -26.92
N PRO A 81 -8.35 2.57 -27.38
CA PRO A 81 -6.94 2.39 -27.69
C PRO A 81 -6.16 1.92 -26.47
N ASP A 82 -5.14 1.08 -26.66
CA ASP A 82 -4.27 0.66 -25.55
C ASP A 82 -3.51 1.85 -24.96
N PHE A 83 -2.97 1.67 -23.76
CA PHE A 83 -2.23 2.71 -23.06
C PHE A 83 -0.93 3.08 -23.77
N SER A 84 -0.78 4.36 -24.09
CA SER A 84 0.37 4.93 -24.77
C SER A 84 1.62 4.92 -23.87
N GLU A 85 2.80 5.04 -24.49
CA GLU A 85 4.05 5.21 -23.74
C GLU A 85 4.06 6.43 -22.82
N ARG A 86 3.34 7.52 -23.21
CA ARG A 86 3.20 8.71 -22.37
C ARG A 86 2.47 8.36 -21.07
N GLU A 87 1.39 7.61 -21.15
CA GLU A 87 0.60 7.20 -19.98
C GLU A 87 1.38 6.21 -19.10
N GLN A 88 2.13 5.30 -19.72
CA GLN A 88 3.05 4.42 -18.97
C GLN A 88 4.10 5.22 -18.20
N ARG A 89 4.70 6.27 -18.81
CA ARG A 89 5.64 7.16 -18.13
C ARG A 89 5.00 7.97 -17.01
N LEU A 90 3.78 8.47 -17.22
CA LEU A 90 3.03 9.20 -16.19
C LEU A 90 2.70 8.30 -14.99
N LEU A 91 2.22 7.08 -15.25
CA LEU A 91 1.95 6.12 -14.18
C LEU A 91 3.23 5.73 -13.43
N ARG A 92 4.34 5.56 -14.15
CA ARG A 92 5.65 5.29 -13.54
C ARG A 92 6.08 6.40 -12.59
N PHE A 93 5.98 7.66 -13.04
CA PHE A 93 6.31 8.81 -12.20
C PHE A 93 5.41 8.90 -10.97
N PHE A 94 4.10 8.82 -11.18
CA PHE A 94 3.10 8.85 -10.10
C PHE A 94 3.34 7.74 -9.07
N HIS A 95 3.53 6.50 -9.51
CA HIS A 95 3.71 5.37 -8.61
C HIS A 95 5.06 5.40 -7.89
N ALA A 96 6.11 5.95 -8.50
CA ALA A 96 7.39 6.19 -7.84
C ALA A 96 7.24 7.17 -6.65
N GLU A 97 6.49 8.25 -6.83
CA GLU A 97 6.22 9.21 -5.76
C GLU A 97 5.32 8.61 -4.66
N LEU A 98 4.27 7.87 -5.06
CA LEU A 98 3.44 7.11 -4.10
C LEU A 98 4.27 6.10 -3.31
N GLY A 99 5.17 5.36 -3.95
CA GLY A 99 6.02 4.37 -3.31
C GLY A 99 6.88 4.94 -2.18
N ARG A 100 7.30 6.20 -2.31
CA ARG A 100 8.02 6.91 -1.23
C ARG A 100 7.13 7.21 -0.01
N LEU A 101 5.83 7.40 -0.23
CA LEU A 101 4.85 7.65 0.83
C LEU A 101 4.37 6.35 1.46
N ILE A 102 4.30 5.26 0.68
CA ILE A 102 3.91 3.94 1.14
C ILE A 102 5.06 3.36 1.97
N GLY A 103 4.80 3.03 3.21
CA GLY A 103 5.81 2.55 4.15
C GLY A 103 6.24 3.59 5.18
N ASN A 104 6.17 4.87 4.86
CA ASN A 104 6.40 5.94 5.84
C ASN A 104 5.09 6.53 6.38
N THR A 105 4.14 6.84 5.51
CA THR A 105 2.89 7.52 5.90
C THR A 105 1.65 6.65 5.64
N LEU A 106 1.55 6.00 4.48
CA LEU A 106 0.35 5.25 4.10
C LEU A 106 0.27 3.85 4.72
N ALA A 107 1.41 3.15 4.90
CA ALA A 107 1.40 1.83 5.56
C ALA A 107 0.94 1.91 7.01
N SER A 108 1.17 3.04 7.68
CA SER A 108 0.68 3.27 9.04
C SER A 108 -0.85 3.38 9.11
N VAL A 109 -1.51 3.82 8.04
CA VAL A 109 -2.98 3.97 8.00
C VAL A 109 -3.68 2.61 7.92
N PHE A 110 -3.01 1.58 7.40
CA PHE A 110 -3.58 0.23 7.21
C PHE A 110 -3.20 -0.79 8.30
N ASP A 111 -2.33 -0.42 9.24
CA ASP A 111 -2.04 -1.26 10.41
C ASP A 111 -3.29 -1.31 11.32
N PRO A 112 -3.88 -2.50 11.57
CA PRO A 112 -5.07 -2.63 12.43
C PRO A 112 -4.88 -2.03 13.82
N ASP A 113 -3.65 -2.09 14.35
CA ASP A 113 -3.32 -1.52 15.66
C ASP A 113 -3.25 0.00 15.62
N LEU A 114 -2.89 0.58 14.47
CA LEU A 114 -2.85 2.02 14.26
C LEU A 114 -4.21 2.61 13.89
N ARG A 115 -5.09 1.84 13.22
CA ARG A 115 -6.47 2.28 12.92
C ARG A 115 -7.28 2.62 14.16
N ARG A 116 -7.04 1.95 15.27
CA ARG A 116 -7.72 2.17 16.55
C ARG A 116 -7.13 3.32 17.35
N LEU A 117 -6.06 3.96 16.89
CA LEU A 117 -5.50 5.16 17.52
C LEU A 117 -6.31 6.39 17.09
N SER A 118 -6.55 7.29 18.03
CA SER A 118 -7.07 8.61 17.70
C SER A 118 -6.07 9.37 16.81
N ARG A 119 -6.53 10.40 16.12
CA ARG A 119 -5.66 11.27 15.29
C ARG A 119 -4.47 11.79 16.12
N ARG A 120 -4.72 12.30 17.33
CA ARG A 120 -3.67 12.84 18.21
C ARG A 120 -2.70 11.78 18.71
N GLN A 121 -3.17 10.58 18.98
CA GLN A 121 -2.27 9.47 19.32
C GLN A 121 -1.37 9.07 18.15
N ARG A 122 -1.87 9.08 16.90
CA ARG A 122 -1.06 8.82 15.70
C ARG A 122 0.00 9.89 15.47
N GLU A 123 -0.36 11.17 15.60
CA GLU A 123 0.56 12.30 15.50
C GLU A 123 1.66 12.21 16.57
N THR A 124 1.29 11.89 17.80
CA THR A 124 2.24 11.66 18.91
C THR A 124 3.18 10.50 18.63
N LEU A 125 2.63 9.37 18.17
CA LEU A 125 3.43 8.18 17.80
C LEU A 125 4.44 8.50 16.69
N ALA A 126 4.02 9.19 15.63
CA ALA A 126 4.90 9.61 14.55
C ALA A 126 6.09 10.42 15.08
N CYS A 127 5.84 11.43 15.90
CA CYS A 127 6.90 12.23 16.52
C CYS A 127 7.84 11.39 17.39
N LEU A 128 7.31 10.43 18.16
CA LEU A 128 8.15 9.54 18.98
C LEU A 128 9.06 8.66 18.12
N LEU A 129 8.55 8.15 16.99
CA LEU A 129 9.31 7.32 16.05
C LEU A 129 10.38 8.12 15.30
N GLU A 130 10.16 9.42 15.07
CA GLU A 130 11.15 10.38 14.53
C GLU A 130 12.27 10.72 15.54
N GLY A 131 12.18 10.30 16.78
CA GLY A 131 13.18 10.63 17.78
C GLY A 131 12.87 11.90 18.63
N VAL A 132 11.75 12.58 18.40
CA VAL A 132 11.35 13.84 19.06
C VAL A 132 11.02 13.62 20.53
N SER A 133 11.55 14.44 21.45
CA SER A 133 11.25 14.35 22.90
C SER A 133 9.80 14.75 23.21
N GLU A 134 9.25 14.30 24.36
CA GLU A 134 7.88 14.67 24.76
C GLU A 134 7.65 16.18 24.82
N LYS A 135 8.65 16.95 25.27
CA LYS A 135 8.60 18.42 25.30
C LYS A 135 8.47 19.01 23.90
N GLN A 136 9.22 18.47 22.95
CA GLN A 136 9.18 18.89 21.54
C GLN A 136 7.87 18.42 20.86
N VAL A 137 7.36 17.23 21.21
CA VAL A 137 6.03 16.75 20.74
C VAL A 137 4.95 17.71 21.21
N ALA A 138 4.96 18.11 22.49
CA ALA A 138 4.02 19.07 23.05
C ALA A 138 4.01 20.39 22.26
N ALA A 139 5.19 20.95 22.01
CA ALA A 139 5.36 22.17 21.23
C ALA A 139 4.88 22.01 19.78
N ARG A 140 5.26 20.91 19.10
CA ARG A 140 4.92 20.64 17.69
C ARG A 140 3.41 20.43 17.48
N LEU A 141 2.74 19.78 18.43
CA LEU A 141 1.31 19.48 18.34
C LEU A 141 0.41 20.55 18.99
N GLY A 142 0.97 21.58 19.61
CA GLY A 142 0.25 22.63 20.29
C GLY A 142 -0.58 22.13 21.49
N ILE A 143 -0.06 21.15 22.24
CA ILE A 143 -0.72 20.55 23.41
C ILE A 143 0.15 20.66 24.66
N SER A 144 -0.46 20.50 25.84
CA SER A 144 0.30 20.53 27.10
C SER A 144 1.24 19.33 27.25
N GLY A 145 2.33 19.50 28.00
CA GLY A 145 3.23 18.39 28.33
C GLY A 145 2.52 17.26 29.06
N PHE A 146 1.54 17.61 29.93
CA PHE A 146 0.71 16.62 30.61
C PHE A 146 -0.13 15.79 29.60
N THR A 147 -0.77 16.44 28.63
CA THR A 147 -1.54 15.76 27.59
C THR A 147 -0.66 14.87 26.73
N THR A 148 0.54 15.35 26.37
CA THR A 148 1.53 14.56 25.64
C THR A 148 1.90 13.30 26.41
N HIS A 149 2.21 13.43 27.70
CA HIS A 149 2.53 12.30 28.56
C HIS A 149 1.41 11.28 28.66
N GLN A 150 0.15 11.71 28.71
CA GLN A 150 -1.03 10.82 28.69
C GLN A 150 -1.11 10.04 27.37
N TYR A 151 -0.86 10.69 26.22
CA TYR A 151 -0.82 9.99 24.95
C TYR A 151 0.34 8.98 24.88
N VAL A 152 1.54 9.34 25.37
CA VAL A 152 2.68 8.42 25.42
C VAL A 152 2.35 7.20 26.27
N LYS A 153 1.81 7.39 27.49
CA LYS A 153 1.37 6.28 28.34
C LYS A 153 0.32 5.39 27.68
N SER A 154 -0.65 5.99 26.97
CA SER A 154 -1.69 5.22 26.26
C SER A 154 -1.10 4.40 25.12
N LEU A 155 -0.11 4.93 24.40
CA LEU A 155 0.63 4.22 23.35
C LEU A 155 1.44 3.06 23.93
N TYR A 156 2.17 3.28 25.04
CA TYR A 156 2.94 2.21 25.68
C TYR A 156 2.05 1.05 26.13
N ARG A 157 0.91 1.35 26.77
CA ARG A 157 -0.06 0.33 27.17
C ARG A 157 -0.60 -0.43 25.94
N ARG A 158 -0.91 0.30 24.88
CA ARG A 158 -1.49 -0.30 23.69
C ARG A 158 -0.55 -1.26 22.97
N PHE A 159 0.73 -0.90 22.88
CA PHE A 159 1.74 -1.72 22.22
C PHE A 159 2.44 -2.69 23.19
N SER A 160 1.99 -2.75 24.46
CA SER A 160 2.56 -3.61 25.51
C SER A 160 4.05 -3.40 25.66
N VAL A 161 4.48 -2.14 25.71
CA VAL A 161 5.88 -1.71 25.89
C VAL A 161 6.00 -0.80 27.11
N SER A 162 7.19 -0.77 27.73
CA SER A 162 7.46 -0.01 28.97
C SER A 162 8.33 1.23 28.74
N SER A 163 8.95 1.31 27.55
CA SER A 163 9.89 2.37 27.24
C SER A 163 9.83 2.80 25.79
N ARG A 164 10.39 3.99 25.50
CA ARG A 164 10.54 4.47 24.14
C ARG A 164 11.42 3.55 23.30
N ALA A 165 12.50 3.00 23.89
CA ALA A 165 13.38 2.07 23.19
C ALA A 165 12.63 0.80 22.78
N GLU A 166 11.78 0.28 23.66
CA GLU A 166 10.91 -0.86 23.35
C GLU A 166 9.86 -0.52 22.28
N LEU A 167 9.27 0.68 22.33
CA LEU A 167 8.34 1.15 21.29
C LEU A 167 9.04 1.20 19.92
N LEU A 168 10.22 1.79 19.83
CA LEU A 168 11.03 1.83 18.63
C LEU A 168 11.38 0.40 18.15
N ALA A 169 11.85 -0.46 19.07
CA ALA A 169 12.15 -1.85 18.75
C ALA A 169 10.94 -2.63 18.26
N HIS A 170 9.75 -2.38 18.84
CA HIS A 170 8.48 -2.97 18.39
C HIS A 170 8.21 -2.66 16.92
N PHE A 171 8.34 -1.40 16.49
CA PHE A 171 8.12 -1.00 15.11
C PHE A 171 9.25 -1.43 14.17
N LEU A 172 10.50 -1.46 14.64
CA LEU A 172 11.64 -1.97 13.86
C LEU A 172 11.57 -3.49 13.64
N ARG A 173 11.17 -4.26 14.63
CA ARG A 173 10.95 -5.72 14.50
C ARG A 173 9.81 -6.02 13.53
N ARG A 174 8.72 -5.28 13.58
CA ARG A 174 7.61 -5.41 12.62
C ARG A 174 8.04 -5.13 11.18
N ARG A 175 9.03 -4.27 10.97
CA ARG A 175 9.66 -4.09 9.65
C ARG A 175 10.45 -5.32 9.19
N ARG A 176 11.03 -6.09 10.13
CA ARG A 176 11.84 -7.29 9.85
C ARG A 176 11.04 -8.59 9.81
N SER A 177 9.94 -8.68 10.50
CA SER A 177 9.21 -9.94 10.74
C SER A 177 7.91 -10.08 9.93
N LYS A 178 7.71 -9.35 8.82
CA LYS A 178 6.74 -9.78 7.83
C LYS A 178 7.38 -10.90 7.01
N PRO A 179 7.01 -12.18 7.25
CA PRO A 179 7.48 -13.27 6.43
C PRO A 179 6.92 -13.10 5.02
N THR A 180 7.68 -13.55 4.05
CA THR A 180 7.38 -13.62 2.61
C THR A 180 6.22 -14.61 2.29
N GLY A 181 5.31 -14.81 3.22
CA GLY A 181 4.16 -15.70 3.10
C GLY A 181 2.88 -14.95 3.46
N ASP A 182 2.14 -14.57 2.47
CA ASP A 182 0.82 -13.94 2.48
C ASP A 182 0.79 -12.42 2.20
N VAL A 183 1.37 -12.04 1.07
CA VAL A 183 1.28 -10.67 0.52
C VAL A 183 -0.16 -10.27 0.16
N PHE A 184 -1.10 -11.21 0.21
CA PHE A 184 -2.46 -11.06 -0.31
C PHE A 184 -3.54 -10.78 0.75
N SER A 185 -3.18 -10.72 2.03
CA SER A 185 -4.16 -10.49 3.11
C SER A 185 -4.41 -9.02 3.43
N HIS A 186 -3.90 -8.08 2.62
CA HIS A 186 -4.12 -6.65 2.87
C HIS A 186 -5.28 -6.11 2.05
N PRO A 187 -6.17 -5.30 2.66
CA PRO A 187 -7.25 -4.64 1.93
C PRO A 187 -6.65 -3.68 0.89
N VAL A 188 -7.03 -3.87 -0.35
CA VAL A 188 -6.80 -2.89 -1.43
C VAL A 188 -7.71 -1.70 -1.18
N VAL A 189 -7.15 -0.51 -1.17
CA VAL A 189 -7.94 0.72 -1.13
C VAL A 189 -8.45 0.97 -2.54
N ASP A 190 -9.74 0.86 -2.70
CA ASP A 190 -10.47 1.33 -3.86
C ASP A 190 -10.68 2.85 -3.70
N ILE A 191 -10.01 3.65 -4.54
CA ILE A 191 -10.21 5.11 -4.61
C ILE A 191 -11.16 5.41 -5.78
N GLY A 192 -12.19 4.62 -5.95
CA GLY A 192 -13.13 4.76 -7.03
C GLY A 192 -14.49 5.25 -6.59
N ASP A 193 -14.58 6.46 -6.01
CA ASP A 193 -15.78 7.31 -5.98
C ASP A 193 -15.33 8.76 -5.76
N VAL A 194 -14.93 9.41 -6.86
CA VAL A 194 -14.94 10.87 -7.01
C VAL A 194 -15.61 11.18 -8.35
#